data_e7b438afe35869cc646b63101cabca66
#
_entry.id   e7b438afe35869cc646b63101cabca66
#
_cell.length_a   1.000
_cell.length_b   1.000
_cell.length_c   1.000
_cell.angle_alpha   90.00
_cell.angle_beta   90.00
_cell.angle_gamma   90.00
#
_symmetry.space_group_name_H-M   'P 1'
#
loop_
_entity.id
_entity.type
_entity.pdbx_description
1 polymer ?
#
loop_
_entity_poly.entity_id
_entity_poly.type
_entity_poly.pdbx_seq_one_letter_code
_entity_poly.pdbx_strand_id
1 'polypeptide(L)'
;MFLINSFSSGFIMKQFSTFIGLALGAAVLAAPAAKADDQAFGDWVLHCADVSGGEKACALHQKIMSQDTKLTVASFAIARNKDSRELRLAVVLPLGVDIPAGVSGKAGEAALTFALQTCVKRGCIASTLVDDTLLERLHATDSFTTTFKMRSVADPTTLKVSLKGFHAALTALESK
;
A
#
# COMPACT_ATOMS: atom_id res chain seq x y z
N MET A 1 -26.45 51.94 29.29
CA MET A 1 -26.86 52.17 30.70
C MET A 1 -25.80 51.48 31.54
N PHE A 2 -24.80 52.29 31.93
CA PHE A 2 -24.30 52.53 33.29
C PHE A 2 -23.69 51.25 33.95
N LEU A 3 -22.55 51.24 34.58
CA LEU A 3 -21.45 52.14 35.01
C LEU A 3 -20.29 51.20 35.42
N ILE A 4 -19.04 51.42 34.99
CA ILE A 4 -17.94 52.04 35.72
C ILE A 4 -17.97 51.75 37.23
N ASN A 5 -16.99 51.05 37.74
CA ASN A 5 -16.16 51.62 38.77
C ASN A 5 -14.80 50.96 38.96
N SER A 6 -13.86 51.79 38.87
CA SER A 6 -12.46 51.77 39.21
C SER A 6 -12.32 51.84 40.75
N PHE A 7 -11.21 51.31 41.27
CA PHE A 7 -10.40 51.88 42.39
C PHE A 7 -9.41 50.78 42.80
N SER A 8 -8.17 50.98 42.61
CA SER A 8 -7.12 51.80 43.17
C SER A 8 -6.32 51.13 44.28
N SER A 9 -5.05 51.10 44.00
CA SER A 9 -3.87 51.25 44.86
C SER A 9 -3.73 50.51 46.19
N GLY A 10 -2.52 50.02 46.33
CA GLY A 10 -1.83 49.96 47.64
C GLY A 10 -0.97 48.71 47.74
N PHE A 11 0.25 48.73 47.37
CA PHE A 11 1.42 49.10 48.14
C PHE A 11 1.98 47.94 49.03
N ILE A 12 3.19 47.54 48.69
CA ILE A 12 4.35 47.17 49.52
C ILE A 12 4.56 45.76 50.03
N MET A 13 5.77 45.36 49.70
CA MET A 13 6.81 44.65 50.44
C MET A 13 6.91 43.13 50.29
N LYS A 14 7.97 42.85 49.60
CA LYS A 14 9.09 41.99 50.06
C LYS A 14 8.71 40.72 50.83
N GLN A 15 8.81 39.61 50.18
CA GLN A 15 9.53 38.50 50.80
C GLN A 15 10.20 37.61 49.74
N PHE A 16 11.49 37.51 49.85
CA PHE A 16 12.30 36.50 49.20
C PHE A 16 11.84 35.13 49.72
N SER A 17 11.38 34.29 48.83
CA SER A 17 11.24 32.87 49.14
C SER A 17 11.75 32.08 47.95
N THR A 18 12.87 31.48 48.19
CA THR A 18 13.58 30.54 47.30
C THR A 18 12.71 29.33 47.11
N PHE A 19 12.00 29.24 45.99
CA PHE A 19 11.36 27.98 45.54
C PHE A 19 12.31 27.28 44.57
N ILE A 20 12.90 26.21 45.07
CA ILE A 20 13.55 25.20 44.29
C ILE A 20 12.48 24.56 43.39
N GLY A 21 12.44 25.01 42.13
CA GLY A 21 11.57 24.43 41.10
C GLY A 21 12.08 23.04 40.72
N LEU A 22 11.41 22.00 41.19
CA LEU A 22 11.57 20.65 40.74
C LEU A 22 11.03 20.58 39.30
N ALA A 23 11.95 20.66 38.32
CA ALA A 23 11.63 20.43 36.91
C ALA A 23 11.28 18.97 36.71
N LEU A 24 9.99 18.62 36.69
CA LEU A 24 9.51 17.35 36.18
C LEU A 24 9.76 17.37 34.68
N GLY A 25 10.88 16.75 34.26
CA GLY A 25 11.15 16.46 32.87
C GLY A 25 10.12 15.42 32.39
N ALA A 26 9.13 15.84 31.60
CA ALA A 26 8.29 14.94 30.84
C ALA A 26 9.15 14.23 29.80
N ALA A 27 9.57 13.00 30.11
CA ALA A 27 10.18 12.10 29.13
C ALA A 27 9.09 11.76 28.08
N VAL A 28 9.13 12.43 26.95
CA VAL A 28 8.34 12.05 25.77
C VAL A 28 8.92 10.72 25.29
N LEU A 29 8.24 9.63 25.64
CA LEU A 29 8.51 8.29 25.06
C LEU A 29 8.14 8.38 23.58
N ALA A 30 9.11 8.70 22.73
CA ALA A 30 8.98 8.54 21.30
C ALA A 30 8.80 7.04 21.02
N ALA A 31 7.58 6.63 20.71
CA ALA A 31 7.30 5.30 20.21
C ALA A 31 8.13 5.09 18.94
N PRO A 32 8.90 3.98 18.80
CA PRO A 32 9.61 3.71 17.57
C PRO A 32 8.58 3.60 16.44
N ALA A 33 8.73 4.43 15.41
CA ALA A 33 7.98 4.26 14.17
C ALA A 33 8.31 2.86 13.63
N ALA A 34 7.29 2.02 13.46
CA ALA A 34 7.44 0.71 12.84
C ALA A 34 8.07 0.92 11.46
N LYS A 35 9.31 0.49 11.28
CA LYS A 35 9.99 0.51 9.99
C LYS A 35 9.33 -0.55 9.12
N ALA A 36 8.64 -0.13 8.08
CA ALA A 36 8.31 -1.01 6.98
C ALA A 36 9.65 -1.48 6.36
N ASP A 37 9.84 -2.78 6.29
CA ASP A 37 11.08 -3.38 5.75
C ASP A 37 10.86 -3.60 4.26
N ASP A 38 11.23 -2.58 3.45
CA ASP A 38 11.10 -2.61 2.00
C ASP A 38 12.38 -3.15 1.38
N GLN A 39 12.27 -4.25 0.62
CA GLN A 39 13.40 -4.85 -0.09
C GLN A 39 13.11 -4.89 -1.60
N ALA A 40 13.96 -4.25 -2.41
CA ALA A 40 13.78 -4.16 -3.84
C ALA A 40 14.44 -5.32 -4.59
N PHE A 41 13.72 -5.88 -5.57
CA PHE A 41 14.15 -6.94 -6.47
C PHE A 41 13.77 -6.54 -7.91
N GLY A 42 14.65 -5.86 -8.61
CA GLY A 42 14.34 -5.34 -9.94
C GLY A 42 13.15 -4.39 -9.92
N ASP A 43 12.05 -4.79 -10.56
CA ASP A 43 10.83 -3.97 -10.64
C ASP A 43 9.80 -4.33 -9.54
N TRP A 44 10.14 -5.28 -8.66
CA TRP A 44 9.31 -5.71 -7.54
C TRP A 44 9.90 -5.27 -6.20
N VAL A 45 9.02 -4.92 -5.27
CA VAL A 45 9.39 -4.57 -3.89
C VAL A 45 8.68 -5.51 -2.94
N LEU A 46 9.43 -6.21 -2.12
CA LEU A 46 8.89 -6.94 -0.97
C LEU A 46 8.64 -5.93 0.15
N HIS A 47 7.41 -5.83 0.55
CA HIS A 47 6.95 -4.99 1.64
C HIS A 47 6.37 -5.86 2.74
N CYS A 48 6.86 -5.71 3.97
CA CYS A 48 6.32 -6.38 5.15
C CYS A 48 5.81 -5.33 6.14
N ALA A 49 4.60 -5.49 6.61
CA ALA A 49 3.99 -4.64 7.63
C ALA A 49 3.51 -5.46 8.81
N ASP A 50 3.59 -4.87 9.99
CA ASP A 50 3.01 -5.47 11.19
C ASP A 50 1.48 -5.36 11.12
N VAL A 51 0.80 -6.48 11.32
CA VAL A 51 -0.65 -6.56 11.39
C VAL A 51 -1.10 -6.83 12.82
N SER A 52 -2.40 -6.65 13.06
CA SER A 52 -2.98 -6.91 14.39
C SER A 52 -2.63 -8.31 14.88
N GLY A 53 -2.13 -8.42 16.12
CA GLY A 53 -1.69 -9.69 16.69
C GLY A 53 -0.18 -9.92 16.71
N GLY A 54 0.64 -8.93 16.28
CA GLY A 54 2.10 -9.01 16.30
C GLY A 54 2.71 -9.85 15.18
N GLU A 55 1.91 -10.24 14.21
CA GLU A 55 2.36 -10.93 13.02
C GLU A 55 2.76 -9.96 11.90
N LYS A 56 3.67 -10.42 11.02
CA LYS A 56 4.01 -9.69 9.80
C LYS A 56 3.22 -10.21 8.61
N ALA A 57 2.62 -9.30 7.84
CA ALA A 57 2.08 -9.59 6.53
C ALA A 57 3.02 -9.05 5.47
N CYS A 58 3.50 -9.93 4.60
CA CYS A 58 4.41 -9.59 3.52
C CYS A 58 3.73 -9.75 2.16
N ALA A 59 4.04 -8.85 1.23
CA ALA A 59 3.60 -8.93 -0.15
C ALA A 59 4.64 -8.33 -1.10
N LEU A 60 4.70 -8.84 -2.31
CA LEU A 60 5.43 -8.22 -3.42
C LEU A 60 4.56 -7.16 -4.05
N HIS A 61 5.13 -6.02 -4.38
CA HIS A 61 4.42 -4.91 -5.00
C HIS A 61 5.15 -4.43 -6.25
N GLN A 62 4.36 -4.08 -7.27
CA GLN A 62 4.84 -3.32 -8.43
C GLN A 62 3.81 -2.26 -8.80
N LYS A 63 4.26 -1.02 -9.06
CA LYS A 63 3.41 0.08 -9.51
C LYS A 63 3.68 0.37 -10.97
N ILE A 64 2.61 0.49 -11.75
CA ILE A 64 2.68 0.93 -13.14
C ILE A 64 2.35 2.42 -13.17
N MET A 65 3.30 3.20 -13.65
CA MET A 65 3.17 4.66 -13.73
C MET A 65 2.88 5.07 -15.17
N SER A 66 2.02 6.07 -15.36
CA SER A 66 1.89 6.76 -16.65
C SER A 66 3.18 7.53 -16.96
N GLN A 67 3.68 7.40 -18.17
CA GLN A 67 4.88 8.13 -18.58
C GLN A 67 4.63 9.63 -18.69
N ASP A 68 3.44 10.02 -19.11
CA ASP A 68 3.06 11.41 -19.34
C ASP A 68 2.76 12.15 -18.04
N THR A 69 1.90 11.57 -17.20
CA THR A 69 1.40 12.24 -16.00
C THR A 69 2.18 11.90 -14.72
N LYS A 70 3.04 10.86 -14.76
CA LYS A 70 3.75 10.31 -13.60
C LYS A 70 2.82 9.83 -12.47
N LEU A 71 1.54 9.64 -12.78
CA LEU A 71 0.57 9.08 -11.84
C LEU A 71 0.57 7.56 -11.91
N THR A 72 0.25 6.92 -10.79
CA THR A 72 0.06 5.47 -10.75
C THR A 72 -1.20 5.09 -11.50
N VAL A 73 -1.07 4.29 -12.56
CA VAL A 73 -2.18 3.76 -13.37
C VAL A 73 -2.74 2.49 -12.74
N ALA A 74 -1.87 1.62 -12.22
CA ALA A 74 -2.26 0.40 -11.53
C ALA A 74 -1.19 -0.01 -10.52
N SER A 75 -1.60 -0.76 -9.51
CA SER A 75 -0.68 -1.37 -8.56
C SER A 75 -0.94 -2.88 -8.50
N PHE A 76 0.10 -3.66 -8.68
CA PHE A 76 0.05 -5.11 -8.56
C PHE A 76 0.60 -5.53 -7.21
N ALA A 77 0.01 -6.58 -6.64
CA ALA A 77 0.48 -7.19 -5.41
C ALA A 77 0.42 -8.72 -5.53
N ILE A 78 1.45 -9.40 -5.05
CA ILE A 78 1.46 -10.85 -4.89
C ILE A 78 1.67 -11.16 -3.42
N ALA A 79 0.76 -11.93 -2.86
CA ALA A 79 0.80 -12.34 -1.47
C ALA A 79 0.32 -13.78 -1.33
N ARG A 80 0.82 -14.46 -0.30
CA ARG A 80 0.34 -15.76 0.10
C ARG A 80 -0.73 -15.59 1.18
N ASN A 81 -1.88 -16.22 0.98
CA ASN A 81 -2.90 -16.30 2.01
C ASN A 81 -2.35 -17.15 3.18
N LYS A 82 -2.46 -16.66 4.40
CA LYS A 82 -1.91 -17.34 5.58
C LYS A 82 -2.61 -18.65 5.88
N ASP A 83 -3.93 -18.68 5.74
CA ASP A 83 -4.75 -19.81 6.12
C ASP A 83 -4.74 -20.91 5.04
N SER A 84 -5.04 -20.54 3.78
CA SER A 84 -5.11 -21.49 2.67
C SER A 84 -3.75 -21.76 2.01
N ARG A 85 -2.72 -20.94 2.32
CA ARG A 85 -1.39 -21.00 1.68
C ARG A 85 -1.41 -20.72 0.17
N GLU A 86 -2.54 -20.30 -0.37
CA GLU A 86 -2.69 -19.93 -1.77
C GLU A 86 -1.91 -18.68 -2.12
N LEU A 87 -1.21 -18.69 -3.25
CA LEU A 87 -0.58 -17.50 -3.82
C LEU A 87 -1.60 -16.75 -4.67
N ARG A 88 -1.77 -15.45 -4.42
CA ARG A 88 -2.70 -14.60 -5.17
C ARG A 88 -2.00 -13.41 -5.79
N LEU A 89 -2.32 -13.18 -7.06
CA LEU A 89 -1.96 -11.96 -7.78
C LEU A 89 -3.19 -11.04 -7.77
N ALA A 90 -3.04 -9.87 -7.18
CA ALA A 90 -4.06 -8.83 -7.14
C ALA A 90 -3.61 -7.61 -7.94
N VAL A 91 -4.58 -6.87 -8.47
CA VAL A 91 -4.38 -5.57 -9.11
C VAL A 91 -5.37 -4.56 -8.54
N VAL A 92 -4.87 -3.37 -8.23
CA VAL A 92 -5.68 -2.20 -7.91
C VAL A 92 -5.71 -1.32 -9.14
N LEU A 93 -6.89 -1.16 -9.71
CA LEU A 93 -7.18 -0.37 -10.91
C LEU A 93 -7.85 0.96 -10.53
N PRO A 94 -7.84 1.99 -11.40
CA PRO A 94 -8.52 3.25 -11.14
C PRO A 94 -10.02 3.07 -10.90
N LEU A 95 -10.62 4.01 -10.19
CA LEU A 95 -12.10 4.10 -10.12
C LEU A 95 -12.68 4.40 -11.50
N GLY A 96 -13.86 3.84 -11.78
CA GLY A 96 -14.51 4.00 -13.08
C GLY A 96 -14.21 2.89 -14.09
N VAL A 97 -13.57 1.80 -13.65
CA VAL A 97 -13.48 0.56 -14.44
C VAL A 97 -14.86 0.05 -14.79
N ASP A 98 -15.03 -0.42 -16.02
CA ASP A 98 -16.25 -1.07 -16.50
C ASP A 98 -16.31 -2.50 -15.94
N ILE A 99 -17.04 -2.67 -14.85
CA ILE A 99 -17.16 -3.94 -14.12
C ILE A 99 -17.63 -5.10 -15.00
N PRO A 100 -18.71 -4.93 -15.82
CA PRO A 100 -19.17 -5.95 -16.73
C PRO A 100 -18.13 -6.41 -17.76
N ALA A 101 -17.23 -5.52 -18.18
CA ALA A 101 -16.18 -5.87 -19.14
C ALA A 101 -15.11 -6.80 -18.53
N GLY A 102 -15.03 -6.86 -17.20
CA GLY A 102 -14.06 -7.68 -16.49
C GLY A 102 -12.63 -7.18 -16.58
N VAL A 103 -11.72 -7.97 -16.01
CA VAL A 103 -10.28 -7.75 -16.04
C VAL A 103 -9.60 -9.05 -16.49
N SER A 104 -8.82 -8.97 -17.56
CA SER A 104 -8.14 -10.11 -18.15
C SER A 104 -6.66 -9.83 -18.38
N GLY A 105 -5.91 -10.81 -18.84
CA GLY A 105 -4.50 -10.64 -19.19
C GLY A 105 -3.92 -11.89 -19.82
N LYS A 106 -2.61 -11.88 -20.02
CA LYS A 106 -1.84 -13.04 -20.54
C LYS A 106 -0.45 -13.08 -19.92
N ALA A 107 0.01 -14.28 -19.59
CA ALA A 107 1.40 -14.59 -19.26
C ALA A 107 1.93 -15.57 -20.30
N GLY A 108 2.69 -15.08 -21.28
CA GLY A 108 2.94 -15.81 -22.51
C GLY A 108 1.62 -16.15 -23.22
N GLU A 109 1.38 -17.43 -23.51
CA GLU A 109 0.13 -17.90 -24.10
C GLU A 109 -0.98 -18.20 -23.06
N ALA A 110 -0.65 -18.21 -21.76
CA ALA A 110 -1.64 -18.49 -20.72
C ALA A 110 -2.56 -17.29 -20.49
N ALA A 111 -3.87 -17.51 -20.61
CA ALA A 111 -4.86 -16.50 -20.28
C ALA A 111 -4.97 -16.29 -18.76
N LEU A 112 -5.09 -15.05 -18.34
CA LEU A 112 -5.34 -14.63 -16.98
C LEU A 112 -6.76 -14.03 -16.89
N THR A 113 -7.51 -14.43 -15.87
CA THR A 113 -8.80 -13.83 -15.55
C THR A 113 -8.77 -13.37 -14.10
N PHE A 114 -8.97 -12.08 -13.89
CA PHE A 114 -9.01 -11.50 -12.55
C PHE A 114 -10.47 -11.33 -12.13
N ALA A 115 -10.85 -11.98 -11.05
CA ALA A 115 -12.15 -11.75 -10.43
C ALA A 115 -12.15 -10.40 -9.71
N LEU A 116 -13.08 -9.52 -10.08
CA LEU A 116 -13.26 -8.23 -9.42
C LEU A 116 -13.85 -8.46 -8.02
N GLN A 117 -13.18 -7.99 -7.00
CA GLN A 117 -13.55 -8.23 -5.60
C GLN A 117 -14.41 -7.09 -5.04
N THR A 118 -13.93 -5.86 -5.18
CA THR A 118 -14.57 -4.67 -4.63
C THR A 118 -13.95 -3.41 -5.19
N CYS A 119 -14.65 -2.28 -5.03
CA CYS A 119 -14.07 -0.95 -5.27
C CYS A 119 -14.11 -0.14 -3.97
N VAL A 120 -12.98 0.42 -3.61
CA VAL A 120 -12.80 1.30 -2.43
C VAL A 120 -12.25 2.65 -2.88
N LYS A 121 -12.10 3.62 -1.98
CA LYS A 121 -11.61 4.98 -2.33
C LYS A 121 -10.29 4.99 -3.12
N ARG A 122 -9.44 3.98 -2.95
CA ARG A 122 -8.14 3.88 -3.63
C ARG A 122 -8.19 3.23 -5.01
N GLY A 123 -9.32 2.63 -5.41
CA GLY A 123 -9.46 1.94 -6.68
C GLY A 123 -10.31 0.69 -6.59
N CYS A 124 -10.43 -0.01 -7.72
CA CYS A 124 -11.11 -1.29 -7.84
C CYS A 124 -10.09 -2.43 -7.75
N ILE A 125 -10.35 -3.39 -6.89
CA ILE A 125 -9.47 -4.53 -6.62
C ILE A 125 -9.97 -5.74 -7.38
N ALA A 126 -9.11 -6.30 -8.22
CA ALA A 126 -9.35 -7.59 -8.87
C ALA A 126 -8.20 -8.55 -8.54
N SER A 127 -8.47 -9.85 -8.46
CA SER A 127 -7.44 -10.84 -8.16
C SER A 127 -7.65 -12.16 -8.88
N THR A 128 -6.54 -12.89 -9.04
CA THR A 128 -6.53 -14.26 -9.56
C THR A 128 -5.67 -15.14 -8.65
N LEU A 129 -5.99 -16.43 -8.64
CA LEU A 129 -5.15 -17.44 -8.01
C LEU A 129 -3.91 -17.68 -8.90
N VAL A 130 -2.76 -17.80 -8.28
CA VAL A 130 -1.52 -18.20 -8.95
C VAL A 130 -1.29 -19.67 -8.59
N ASP A 131 -1.83 -20.56 -9.44
CA ASP A 131 -1.56 -21.99 -9.35
C ASP A 131 -0.16 -22.32 -9.92
N ASP A 132 0.25 -23.55 -9.78
CA ASP A 132 1.58 -24.00 -10.21
C ASP A 132 1.80 -23.78 -11.72
N THR A 133 0.77 -23.99 -12.54
CA THR A 133 0.83 -23.78 -13.99
C THR A 133 1.06 -22.32 -14.34
N LEU A 134 0.32 -21.41 -13.70
CA LEU A 134 0.50 -19.98 -13.89
C LEU A 134 1.85 -19.52 -13.34
N LEU A 135 2.27 -20.05 -12.20
CA LEU A 135 3.56 -19.72 -11.59
C LEU A 135 4.73 -20.10 -12.53
N GLU A 136 4.70 -21.28 -13.13
CA GLU A 136 5.68 -21.69 -14.14
C GLU A 136 5.70 -20.74 -15.34
N ARG A 137 4.53 -20.26 -15.81
CA ARG A 137 4.45 -19.28 -16.89
C ARG A 137 5.04 -17.93 -16.50
N LEU A 138 4.77 -17.46 -15.28
CA LEU A 138 5.36 -16.23 -14.76
C LEU A 138 6.89 -16.33 -14.63
N HIS A 139 7.43 -17.50 -14.34
CA HIS A 139 8.87 -17.73 -14.33
C HIS A 139 9.50 -17.82 -15.73
N ALA A 140 8.73 -18.29 -16.72
CA ALA A 140 9.21 -18.50 -18.08
C ALA A 140 9.11 -17.27 -18.99
N THR A 141 8.54 -16.16 -18.51
CA THR A 141 8.31 -14.94 -19.30
C THR A 141 8.92 -13.70 -18.63
N ASP A 142 9.26 -12.70 -19.43
CA ASP A 142 9.81 -11.42 -18.92
C ASP A 142 8.73 -10.46 -18.46
N SER A 143 7.48 -10.70 -18.82
CA SER A 143 6.35 -9.84 -18.49
C SER A 143 5.02 -10.56 -18.69
N PHE A 144 3.99 -10.08 -18.02
CA PHE A 144 2.60 -10.41 -18.34
C PHE A 144 1.81 -9.15 -18.69
N THR A 145 0.64 -9.32 -19.27
CA THR A 145 -0.26 -8.21 -19.58
C THR A 145 -1.51 -8.26 -18.72
N THR A 146 -2.09 -7.09 -18.45
CA THR A 146 -3.41 -6.95 -17.82
C THR A 146 -4.22 -5.96 -18.63
N THR A 147 -5.43 -6.35 -19.01
CA THR A 147 -6.35 -5.57 -19.83
C THR A 147 -7.63 -5.31 -19.06
N PHE A 148 -8.05 -4.06 -19.03
CA PHE A 148 -9.31 -3.61 -18.43
C PHE A 148 -9.89 -2.48 -19.26
N LYS A 149 -11.18 -2.19 -19.08
CA LYS A 149 -11.87 -1.09 -19.75
C LYS A 149 -12.31 -0.04 -18.74
N MET A 150 -12.11 1.23 -19.09
CA MET A 150 -12.67 2.36 -18.34
C MET A 150 -14.03 2.72 -18.94
N ARG A 151 -15.02 3.05 -18.12
CA ARG A 151 -16.35 3.46 -18.61
C ARG A 151 -16.33 4.74 -19.45
N SER A 152 -15.36 5.62 -19.21
CA SER A 152 -15.19 6.88 -19.91
C SER A 152 -14.39 6.78 -21.20
N VAL A 153 -13.84 5.61 -21.54
CA VAL A 153 -12.98 5.40 -22.71
C VAL A 153 -13.49 4.25 -23.54
N ALA A 154 -13.53 4.43 -24.86
CA ALA A 154 -14.06 3.42 -25.77
C ALA A 154 -13.17 2.18 -25.83
N ASP A 155 -11.85 2.38 -25.90
CA ASP A 155 -10.88 1.32 -26.08
C ASP A 155 -10.40 0.74 -24.72
N PRO A 156 -10.14 -0.58 -24.68
CA PRO A 156 -9.53 -1.21 -23.50
C PRO A 156 -8.10 -0.70 -23.27
N THR A 157 -7.72 -0.59 -22.02
CA THR A 157 -6.35 -0.29 -21.61
C THR A 157 -5.60 -1.60 -21.32
N THR A 158 -4.46 -1.80 -21.98
CA THR A 158 -3.57 -2.94 -21.69
C THR A 158 -2.28 -2.43 -21.07
N LEU A 159 -1.96 -2.96 -19.90
CA LEU A 159 -0.73 -2.69 -19.16
C LEU A 159 0.22 -3.87 -19.31
N LYS A 160 1.50 -3.57 -19.55
CA LYS A 160 2.59 -4.54 -19.48
C LYS A 160 3.22 -4.48 -18.10
N VAL A 161 3.26 -5.61 -17.42
CA VAL A 161 3.80 -5.78 -16.07
C VAL A 161 5.12 -6.55 -16.18
N SER A 162 6.20 -5.95 -15.73
CA SER A 162 7.53 -6.55 -15.79
C SER A 162 7.67 -7.69 -14.77
N LEU A 163 8.36 -8.75 -15.15
CA LEU A 163 8.75 -9.83 -14.24
C LEU A 163 10.25 -9.80 -13.89
N LYS A 164 10.93 -8.68 -14.21
CA LYS A 164 12.32 -8.49 -13.82
C LYS A 164 12.46 -8.51 -12.30
N GLY A 165 13.24 -9.47 -11.79
CA GLY A 165 13.45 -9.67 -10.35
C GLY A 165 12.36 -10.45 -9.64
N PHE A 166 11.28 -10.84 -10.32
CA PHE A 166 10.14 -11.54 -9.75
C PHE A 166 10.53 -12.85 -9.02
N HIS A 167 11.37 -13.68 -9.65
CA HIS A 167 11.79 -14.95 -9.06
C HIS A 167 12.51 -14.75 -7.70
N ALA A 168 13.48 -13.84 -7.65
CA ALA A 168 14.20 -13.54 -6.41
C ALA A 168 13.27 -12.91 -5.35
N ALA A 169 12.35 -12.05 -5.78
CA ALA A 169 11.35 -11.45 -4.90
C ALA A 169 10.43 -12.50 -4.29
N LEU A 170 9.94 -13.46 -5.10
CA LEU A 170 9.07 -14.52 -4.63
C LEU A 170 9.78 -15.44 -3.65
N THR A 171 11.04 -15.84 -3.92
CA THR A 171 11.85 -16.61 -2.98
C THR A 171 12.00 -15.87 -1.64
N ALA A 172 12.23 -14.56 -1.69
CA ALA A 172 12.31 -13.74 -0.48
C ALA A 172 10.97 -13.65 0.27
N LEU A 173 9.83 -13.58 -0.44
CA LEU A 173 8.49 -13.64 0.16
C LEU A 173 8.23 -14.97 0.86
N GLU A 174 8.63 -16.07 0.27
CA GLU A 174 8.40 -17.43 0.78
C GLU A 174 9.28 -17.77 2.00
N SER A 175 10.34 -16.99 2.22
CA SER A 175 11.21 -17.12 3.39
C SER A 175 10.69 -16.38 4.63
N LYS A 176 9.58 -15.69 4.56
CA LYS A 176 8.95 -14.89 5.65
C LYS A 176 7.85 -15.68 6.31
#